data_38b91e1884533b15f5b4f3dbfc04b9c0
#
_entry.id   38b91e1884533b15f5b4f3dbfc04b9c0
#
_cell.length_a   1.000
_cell.length_b   1.000
_cell.length_c   1.000
_cell.angle_alpha   90.00
_cell.angle_beta   90.00
_cell.angle_gamma   90.00
#
_symmetry.space_group_name_H-M   'P 1'
#
loop_
_entity.id
_entity.type
_entity.pdbx_description
1 polymer ?
#
loop_
_entity_poly.entity_id
_entity_poly.type
_entity_poly.pdbx_seq_one_letter_code
_entity_poly.pdbx_strand_id
1 'polypeptide(L)'
;MKRKEKPLIWLHGEIKTPPLSSAARIEAGYLLRKLQMGEWLSLPHSRPMPLIGSRCHELRIDDQNKTWRVMYRIDDDAIVILGIFEKKTQKTPPEVIENCKRRIRLYNA
;
A
#
# COMPACT_ATOMS: atom_id res chain seq x y z
N MET A 1 5.51 22.42 17.17
CA MET A 1 5.94 22.28 15.77
C MET A 1 5.02 21.36 15.02
N LYS A 2 4.61 21.78 13.84
CA LYS A 2 3.81 20.92 12.97
C LYS A 2 4.66 19.79 12.42
N ARG A 3 4.16 18.55 12.55
CA ARG A 3 4.81 17.41 11.91
C ARG A 3 4.61 17.50 10.41
N LYS A 4 5.70 17.36 9.67
CA LYS A 4 5.64 17.36 8.22
C LYS A 4 5.06 16.05 7.71
N GLU A 5 4.06 16.13 6.84
CA GLU A 5 3.47 14.94 6.22
C GLU A 5 4.40 14.37 5.17
N LYS A 6 4.46 13.05 5.11
CA LYS A 6 5.18 12.36 4.04
C LYS A 6 4.31 12.35 2.79
N PRO A 7 4.86 12.66 1.62
CA PRO A 7 4.10 12.54 0.39
C PRO A 7 3.87 11.07 0.03
N LEU A 8 2.82 10.83 -0.76
CA LEU A 8 2.60 9.53 -1.39
C LEU A 8 3.29 9.55 -2.75
N ILE A 9 4.13 8.55 -3.00
CA ILE A 9 4.80 8.38 -4.28
C ILE A 9 4.20 7.15 -4.94
N TRP A 10 3.48 7.35 -6.03
CA TRP A 10 2.79 6.27 -6.75
C TRP A 10 3.67 5.72 -7.85
N LEU A 11 4.20 4.51 -7.65
CA LEU A 11 4.99 3.84 -8.68
C LEU A 11 4.10 3.10 -9.65
N HIS A 12 2.94 2.64 -9.20
CA HIS A 12 2.00 1.92 -10.04
C HIS A 12 0.62 1.91 -9.40
N GLY A 13 -0.40 2.06 -10.24
CA GLY A 13 -1.78 1.99 -9.79
C GLY A 13 -2.30 3.29 -9.21
N GLU A 14 -3.57 3.27 -8.86
CA GLU A 14 -4.23 4.39 -8.21
C GLU A 14 -5.44 3.87 -7.45
N ILE A 15 -5.91 4.65 -6.49
CA ILE A 15 -7.11 4.31 -5.71
C ILE A 15 -8.24 5.19 -6.22
N LYS A 16 -9.19 4.56 -6.89
CA LYS A 16 -10.30 5.29 -7.52
C LYS A 16 -11.57 4.45 -7.58
N THR A 17 -12.67 5.09 -7.81
CA THR A 17 -13.96 4.47 -8.01
C THR A 17 -14.41 4.71 -9.46
N PRO A 18 -14.73 3.65 -10.27
CA PRO A 18 -14.40 2.27 -10.01
C PRO A 18 -12.90 2.00 -10.15
N PRO A 19 -12.33 0.85 -9.75
CA PRO A 19 -13.04 -0.37 -9.33
C PRO A 19 -13.37 -0.46 -7.83
N LEU A 20 -12.77 0.37 -6.97
CA LEU A 20 -13.11 0.36 -5.56
C LEU A 20 -14.47 1.02 -5.36
N SER A 21 -15.24 0.52 -4.38
CA SER A 21 -16.44 1.24 -3.97
C SER A 21 -16.05 2.59 -3.33
N SER A 22 -17.02 3.50 -3.23
CA SER A 22 -16.77 4.79 -2.58
C SER A 22 -16.32 4.60 -1.13
N ALA A 23 -16.93 3.66 -0.40
CA ALA A 23 -16.55 3.38 0.98
C ALA A 23 -15.13 2.86 1.08
N ALA A 24 -14.74 1.93 0.21
CA ALA A 24 -13.40 1.38 0.21
C ALA A 24 -12.36 2.44 -0.15
N ARG A 25 -12.68 3.32 -1.10
CA ARG A 25 -11.79 4.41 -1.48
C ARG A 25 -11.56 5.37 -0.31
N ILE A 26 -12.61 5.70 0.42
CA ILE A 26 -12.50 6.58 1.59
C ILE A 26 -11.67 5.92 2.67
N GLU A 27 -11.88 4.63 2.94
CA GLU A 27 -11.08 3.89 3.94
C GLU A 27 -9.62 3.86 3.54
N ALA A 28 -9.32 3.58 2.26
CA ALA A 28 -7.94 3.56 1.77
C ALA A 28 -7.27 4.92 1.98
N GLY A 29 -7.97 6.00 1.64
CA GLY A 29 -7.46 7.35 1.85
C GLY A 29 -7.19 7.64 3.32
N TYR A 30 -8.08 7.23 4.19
CA TYR A 30 -7.93 7.42 5.63
C TYR A 30 -6.69 6.69 6.17
N LEU A 31 -6.50 5.44 5.77
CA LEU A 31 -5.34 4.65 6.23
C LEU A 31 -4.02 5.19 5.67
N LEU A 32 -4.02 5.57 4.40
CA LEU A 32 -2.83 6.18 3.80
C LEU A 32 -2.46 7.50 4.48
N ARG A 33 -3.48 8.28 4.86
CA ARG A 33 -3.25 9.54 5.58
C ARG A 33 -2.55 9.29 6.91
N LYS A 34 -2.95 8.24 7.64
CA LYS A 34 -2.29 7.88 8.89
C LYS A 34 -0.81 7.59 8.66
N LEU A 35 -0.49 6.85 7.60
CA LEU A 35 0.90 6.56 7.25
C LEU A 35 1.68 7.82 6.92
N GLN A 36 1.06 8.75 6.19
CA GLN A 36 1.70 10.03 5.86
C GLN A 36 2.03 10.85 7.10
N MET A 37 1.22 10.71 8.14
CA MET A 37 1.43 11.42 9.40
C MET A 37 2.40 10.71 10.32
N GLY A 38 3.00 9.61 9.88
CA GLY A 38 4.01 8.88 10.65
C GLY A 38 3.43 7.85 11.61
N GLU A 39 2.15 7.53 11.50
CA GLU A 39 1.56 6.48 12.34
C GLU A 39 1.89 5.11 11.77
N TRP A 40 2.04 4.14 12.67
CA TRP A 40 2.27 2.75 12.29
C TRP A 40 0.93 2.02 12.28
N LEU A 41 0.68 1.28 11.21
CA LEU A 41 -0.50 0.44 11.10
C LEU A 41 -0.10 -1.02 11.37
N SER A 42 -1.00 -1.75 12.03
CA SER A 42 -0.80 -3.16 12.35
C SER A 42 -2.03 -3.96 11.91
N LEU A 43 -1.99 -5.27 12.11
CA LEU A 43 -3.15 -6.12 11.85
C LEU A 43 -4.39 -5.58 12.57
N PRO A 44 -5.56 -5.63 11.95
CA PRO A 44 -5.86 -6.28 10.67
C PRO A 44 -5.62 -5.41 9.44
N HIS A 45 -5.21 -4.16 9.61
CA HIS A 45 -5.12 -3.20 8.49
C HIS A 45 -3.85 -3.35 7.66
N SER A 46 -2.75 -3.72 8.30
CA SER A 46 -1.48 -3.80 7.60
C SER A 46 -0.59 -4.89 8.19
N ARG A 47 0.25 -5.48 7.35
CA ARG A 47 1.22 -6.47 7.79
C ARG A 47 2.53 -6.30 7.02
N PRO A 48 3.68 -6.67 7.65
CA PRO A 48 4.95 -6.64 6.95
C PRO A 48 4.99 -7.62 5.79
N MET A 49 5.74 -7.26 4.74
CA MET A 49 5.96 -8.10 3.56
C MET A 49 7.46 -8.23 3.31
N PRO A 50 8.18 -9.00 4.16
CA PRO A 50 9.64 -9.12 4.03
C PRO A 50 10.06 -9.77 2.72
N LEU A 51 9.20 -10.55 2.07
CA LEU A 51 9.51 -11.13 0.77
C LEU A 51 9.72 -10.06 -0.31
N ILE A 52 9.13 -8.89 -0.15
CA ILE A 52 9.33 -7.79 -1.08
C ILE A 52 10.58 -7.01 -0.72
N GLY A 53 10.78 -6.75 0.55
CA GLY A 53 11.96 -6.02 1.03
C GLY A 53 11.73 -5.45 2.41
N SER A 54 12.78 -4.85 2.98
CA SER A 54 12.68 -4.17 4.26
C SER A 54 11.74 -2.98 4.16
N ARG A 55 11.03 -2.69 5.24
CA ARG A 55 10.07 -1.57 5.34
C ARG A 55 8.89 -1.69 4.38
N CYS A 56 8.72 -2.85 3.72
CA CYS A 56 7.59 -3.10 2.83
C CYS A 56 6.44 -3.74 3.59
N HIS A 57 5.23 -3.33 3.24
CA HIS A 57 4.00 -3.75 3.92
C HIS A 57 2.88 -3.96 2.92
N GLU A 58 1.86 -4.65 3.36
CA GLU A 58 0.63 -4.86 2.61
C GLU A 58 -0.52 -4.23 3.40
N LEU A 59 -1.19 -3.27 2.79
CA LEU A 59 -2.38 -2.62 3.37
C LEU A 59 -3.63 -3.35 2.89
N ARG A 60 -4.54 -3.65 3.81
CA ARG A 60 -5.76 -4.37 3.50
C ARG A 60 -6.96 -3.42 3.49
N ILE A 61 -7.71 -3.44 2.40
CA ILE A 61 -8.96 -2.68 2.25
C ILE A 61 -10.08 -3.66 1.92
N ASP A 62 -11.03 -3.83 2.84
CA ASP A 62 -12.20 -4.66 2.58
C ASP A 62 -13.22 -3.86 1.79
N ASP A 63 -13.88 -4.51 0.82
CA ASP A 63 -14.80 -3.87 -0.08
C ASP A 63 -15.91 -4.85 -0.47
N GLN A 64 -17.00 -4.84 0.31
CA GLN A 64 -18.12 -5.75 0.09
C GLN A 64 -17.61 -7.21 0.10
N ASN A 65 -17.69 -7.89 -1.03
CA ASN A 65 -17.20 -9.28 -1.15
C ASN A 65 -15.80 -9.37 -1.75
N LYS A 66 -15.07 -8.25 -1.80
CA LYS A 66 -13.71 -8.19 -2.34
C LYS A 66 -12.74 -7.71 -1.27
N THR A 67 -11.47 -8.01 -1.48
CA THR A 67 -10.40 -7.45 -0.65
C THR A 67 -9.34 -6.87 -1.57
N TRP A 68 -9.03 -5.60 -1.36
CA TRP A 68 -7.97 -4.91 -2.08
C TRP A 68 -6.71 -4.90 -1.23
N ARG A 69 -5.56 -5.01 -1.87
CA ARG A 69 -4.26 -4.90 -1.21
C ARG A 69 -3.46 -3.79 -1.85
N VAL A 70 -2.90 -2.93 -0.99
CA VAL A 70 -2.00 -1.86 -1.42
C VAL A 70 -0.63 -2.19 -0.88
N MET A 71 0.33 -2.42 -1.77
CA MET A 71 1.71 -2.72 -1.38
C MET A 71 2.46 -1.40 -1.27
N TYR A 72 3.17 -1.20 -0.16
CA TYR A 72 3.85 0.08 0.07
C TYR A 72 5.13 -0.12 0.86
N ARG A 73 6.01 0.88 0.79
CA ARG A 73 7.25 0.93 1.57
C ARG A 73 7.27 2.25 2.34
N ILE A 74 7.66 2.18 3.60
CA ILE A 74 7.78 3.36 4.44
C ILE A 74 9.21 3.88 4.36
N ASP A 75 9.41 5.02 3.71
CA ASP A 75 10.69 5.70 3.67
C ASP A 75 10.68 6.86 4.66
N ASP A 76 11.85 7.40 4.97
CA ASP A 76 11.95 8.53 5.91
C ASP A 76 11.19 9.77 5.39
N ASP A 77 11.20 9.95 4.08
CA ASP A 77 10.66 11.14 3.42
C ASP A 77 9.41 10.88 2.57
N ALA A 78 8.94 9.65 2.50
CA ALA A 78 7.81 9.33 1.63
C ALA A 78 7.17 7.99 2.00
N ILE A 79 5.91 7.84 1.61
CA ILE A 79 5.23 6.54 1.57
C ILE A 79 5.18 6.15 0.10
N VAL A 80 5.91 5.12 -0.27
CA VAL A 80 6.05 4.70 -1.67
C VAL A 80 5.06 3.59 -1.97
N ILE A 81 4.12 3.87 -2.86
CA ILE A 81 3.09 2.90 -3.25
C ILE A 81 3.63 2.05 -4.39
N LEU A 82 3.76 0.75 -4.14
CA LEU A 82 4.35 -0.20 -5.09
C LEU A 82 3.32 -0.78 -6.03
N GLY A 83 2.06 -0.78 -5.64
CA GLY A 83 0.97 -1.26 -6.48
C GLY A 83 -0.27 -1.56 -5.67
N ILE A 84 -1.36 -1.80 -6.38
CA ILE A 84 -2.64 -2.18 -5.80
C ILE A 84 -3.21 -3.33 -6.62
N PHE A 85 -3.84 -4.30 -5.95
CA PHE A 85 -4.47 -5.42 -6.65
C PHE A 85 -5.62 -5.97 -5.81
N GLU A 86 -6.55 -6.65 -6.48
CA GLU A 86 -7.63 -7.38 -5.83
C GLU A 86 -7.11 -8.76 -5.43
N LYS A 87 -7.12 -9.06 -4.14
CA LYS A 87 -6.61 -10.34 -3.64
C LYS A 87 -7.70 -11.39 -3.72
N LYS A 88 -7.45 -12.44 -4.49
CA LYS A 88 -8.41 -13.55 -4.71
C LYS A 88 -7.99 -14.84 -4.02
N THR A 89 -6.76 -14.90 -3.51
CA THR A 89 -6.22 -16.07 -2.84
C THR A 89 -5.62 -15.66 -1.50
N GLN A 90 -5.32 -16.65 -0.64
CA GLN A 90 -4.75 -16.35 0.68
C GLN A 90 -3.31 -15.85 0.59
N LYS A 91 -2.56 -16.39 -0.37
CA LYS A 91 -1.17 -15.96 -0.56
C LYS A 91 -1.09 -14.82 -1.57
N THR A 92 -0.15 -13.93 -1.36
CA THR A 92 0.17 -12.89 -2.33
C THR A 92 0.78 -13.58 -3.56
N PRO A 93 0.23 -13.35 -4.77
CA PRO A 93 0.77 -14.00 -5.96
C PRO A 93 2.25 -13.67 -6.17
N PRO A 94 3.06 -14.65 -6.60
CA PRO A 94 4.49 -14.41 -6.83
C PRO A 94 4.76 -13.27 -7.82
N GLU A 95 3.92 -13.11 -8.85
CA GLU A 95 4.10 -12.04 -9.83
C GLU A 95 3.92 -10.65 -9.21
N VAL A 96 3.04 -10.52 -8.21
CA VAL A 96 2.87 -9.25 -7.49
C VAL A 96 4.15 -8.92 -6.74
N ILE A 97 4.72 -9.91 -6.05
CA ILE A 97 5.96 -9.74 -5.30
C ILE A 97 7.09 -9.32 -6.25
N GLU A 98 7.25 -10.01 -7.38
CA GLU A 98 8.29 -9.71 -8.35
C GLU A 98 8.12 -8.33 -8.98
N ASN A 99 6.88 -7.95 -9.28
CA ASN A 99 6.58 -6.62 -9.82
C ASN A 99 6.94 -5.53 -8.82
N CYS A 100 6.61 -5.73 -7.55
CA CYS A 100 6.96 -4.77 -6.50
C CYS A 100 8.47 -4.63 -6.36
N LYS A 101 9.20 -5.75 -6.36
CA LYS A 101 10.66 -5.74 -6.29
C LYS A 101 11.28 -4.99 -7.47
N ARG A 102 10.76 -5.23 -8.68
CA ARG A 102 11.23 -4.54 -9.88
C ARG A 102 11.00 -3.03 -9.77
N ARG A 103 9.83 -2.61 -9.31
CA ARG A 103 9.50 -1.20 -9.16
C ARG A 103 10.41 -0.51 -8.16
N ILE A 104 10.73 -1.21 -7.05
CA ILE A 104 11.68 -0.71 -6.06
C ILE A 104 13.05 -0.51 -6.70
N ARG A 105 13.55 -1.49 -7.46
CA ARG A 105 14.86 -1.38 -8.11
C ARG A 105 14.91 -0.18 -9.05
N LEU A 106 13.86 0.02 -9.83
CA LEU A 106 13.81 1.15 -10.78
C LEU A 106 13.74 2.48 -10.04
N TYR A 107 13.00 2.53 -8.95
CA TYR A 107 12.86 3.76 -8.16
C TYR A 107 14.16 4.12 -7.44
N ASN A 108 14.88 3.11 -6.93
CA ASN A 108 16.13 3.33 -6.21
C ASN A 108 17.32 3.60 -7.14
N ALA A 109 17.17 3.35 -8.42
CA ALA A 109 18.26 3.52 -9.39
C ALA A 109 18.66 4.99 -9.59
#